data_46bc36a0e0f8e8d8b621c25e7c0b96bf
#
_entry.id   46bc36a0e0f8e8d8b621c25e7c0b96bf
#
_cell.length_a   1.000
_cell.length_b   1.000
_cell.length_c   1.000
_cell.angle_alpha   90.00
_cell.angle_beta   90.00
_cell.angle_gamma   90.00
#
_symmetry.space_group_name_H-M   'P 1'
#
loop_
_entity.id
_entity.type
_entity.pdbx_description
1 polymer ?
#
loop_
_entity_poly.entity_id
_entity_poly.type
_entity_poly.pdbx_seq_one_letter_code
_entity_poly.pdbx_strand_id
1 'polypeptide(L)'
;RLMSRGLGDVYKRQILKVYLENKQIEKDISTDTLAELTAGYSGAQLKNLINEAAINAVREFKTVISEKNLFDALEKLTIGIIKKNDTRSEEAIRRVAIHEVGHAFLAATYSEYFQLKKVSIQSTYNGAGGYTIFSEYPETIESGLYTKDMLKKRLVVALGGKAAEYVFYGDKDISLGAT
;
A
#
# COMPACT_ATOMS: atom_id res chain seq x y z
N ARG A 1 -9.13 12.85 -22.00
CA ARG A 1 -7.97 12.44 -21.19
C ARG A 1 -8.04 12.86 -19.71
N LEU A 2 -9.24 13.17 -19.22
CA LEU A 2 -9.53 13.60 -17.85
C LEU A 2 -10.32 12.54 -17.04
N MET A 3 -10.47 11.32 -17.56
CA MET A 3 -11.35 10.29 -16.98
C MET A 3 -10.67 9.24 -16.09
N SER A 4 -9.42 9.39 -15.69
CA SER A 4 -8.73 8.36 -14.90
C SER A 4 -8.29 8.79 -13.49
N ARG A 5 -8.60 10.01 -13.05
CA ARG A 5 -8.28 10.47 -11.71
C ARG A 5 -9.55 10.56 -10.87
N GLY A 6 -9.66 9.69 -9.86
CA GLY A 6 -10.67 9.79 -8.83
C GLY A 6 -12.08 9.49 -9.33
N LEU A 7 -12.37 8.23 -9.64
CA LEU A 7 -13.77 7.77 -9.64
C LEU A 7 -14.28 7.99 -8.21
N GLY A 8 -15.22 8.93 -8.04
CA GLY A 8 -15.83 9.19 -6.73
C GLY A 8 -16.32 7.88 -6.11
N ASP A 9 -16.33 7.78 -4.80
CA ASP A 9 -16.62 6.53 -4.08
C ASP A 9 -17.94 5.88 -4.48
N VAL A 10 -18.93 6.70 -4.89
CA VAL A 10 -20.22 6.21 -5.43
C VAL A 10 -20.00 5.37 -6.69
N TYR A 11 -19.17 5.83 -7.61
CA TYR A 11 -18.90 5.14 -8.87
C TYR A 11 -18.05 3.89 -8.66
N LYS A 12 -17.06 3.95 -7.76
CA LYS A 12 -16.26 2.78 -7.36
C LYS A 12 -17.13 1.70 -6.73
N ARG A 13 -18.06 2.07 -5.83
CA ARG A 13 -19.03 1.14 -5.24
C ARG A 13 -19.88 0.45 -6.29
N GLN A 14 -20.34 1.17 -7.29
CA GLN A 14 -21.11 0.59 -8.41
C GLN A 14 -20.28 -0.40 -9.21
N ILE A 15 -19.03 -0.05 -9.55
CA ILE A 15 -18.10 -0.94 -10.25
C ILE A 15 -17.79 -2.19 -9.41
N LEU A 16 -17.50 -2.02 -8.12
CA LEU A 16 -17.25 -3.13 -7.21
C LEU A 16 -18.46 -4.07 -7.13
N LYS A 17 -19.67 -3.53 -7.01
CA LYS A 17 -20.90 -4.33 -7.04
C LYS A 17 -21.02 -5.17 -8.31
N VAL A 18 -20.79 -4.59 -9.47
CA VAL A 18 -20.84 -5.32 -10.75
C VAL A 18 -19.83 -6.46 -10.80
N TYR A 19 -18.60 -6.23 -10.33
CA TYR A 19 -17.57 -7.28 -10.34
C TYR A 19 -17.76 -8.34 -9.25
N LEU A 20 -18.49 -8.03 -8.19
CA LEU A 20 -18.82 -8.96 -7.11
C LEU A 20 -20.12 -9.73 -7.35
N GLU A 21 -21.01 -9.28 -8.24
CA GLU A 21 -22.31 -9.90 -8.52
C GLU A 21 -22.26 -11.41 -8.81
N ASN A 22 -21.20 -11.87 -9.46
CA ASN A 22 -21.02 -13.28 -9.84
C ASN A 22 -19.97 -14.00 -8.96
N LYS A 23 -19.64 -13.45 -7.80
CA LYS A 23 -18.65 -14.02 -6.90
C LYS A 23 -19.25 -14.21 -5.51
N GLN A 24 -18.90 -15.32 -4.86
CA GLN A 24 -19.26 -15.55 -3.48
C GLN A 24 -18.27 -14.80 -2.59
N ILE A 25 -18.77 -13.86 -1.79
CA ILE A 25 -18.00 -13.06 -0.83
C ILE A 25 -18.55 -13.29 0.58
N GLU A 26 -17.69 -13.17 1.59
CA GLU A 26 -18.13 -13.16 3.00
C GLU A 26 -19.11 -12.01 3.24
N LYS A 27 -20.12 -12.25 4.08
CA LYS A 27 -21.23 -11.30 4.32
C LYS A 27 -20.80 -9.99 4.97
N ASP A 28 -19.66 -9.99 5.64
CA ASP A 28 -19.17 -8.85 6.43
C ASP A 28 -18.29 -7.88 5.61
N ILE A 29 -18.01 -8.20 4.33
CA ILE A 29 -17.20 -7.34 3.48
C ILE A 29 -18.03 -6.15 2.99
N SER A 30 -17.73 -4.98 3.53
CA SER A 30 -18.33 -3.73 3.11
C SER A 30 -17.72 -3.23 1.79
N THR A 31 -18.58 -2.97 0.80
CA THR A 31 -18.16 -2.28 -0.44
C THR A 31 -17.66 -0.87 -0.17
N ASP A 32 -18.06 -0.26 0.94
CA ASP A 32 -17.59 1.07 1.37
C ASP A 32 -16.12 0.99 1.81
N THR A 33 -15.79 0.02 2.65
CA THR A 33 -14.39 -0.23 3.07
C THR A 33 -13.49 -0.53 1.86
N LEU A 34 -13.98 -1.32 0.90
CA LEU A 34 -13.22 -1.59 -0.33
C LEU A 34 -13.01 -0.34 -1.18
N ALA A 35 -14.02 0.52 -1.29
CA ALA A 35 -13.91 1.77 -2.05
C ALA A 35 -12.88 2.71 -1.42
N GLU A 36 -12.85 2.81 -0.08
CA GLU A 36 -11.86 3.60 0.67
C GLU A 36 -10.44 3.05 0.48
N LEU A 37 -10.26 1.73 0.63
CA LEU A 37 -8.95 1.07 0.48
C LEU A 37 -8.39 1.15 -0.94
N THR A 38 -9.26 1.33 -1.93
CA THR A 38 -8.90 1.45 -3.35
C THR A 38 -8.96 2.88 -3.86
N ALA A 39 -8.75 3.88 -2.99
CA ALA A 39 -8.67 5.28 -3.40
C ALA A 39 -7.66 5.45 -4.55
N GLY A 40 -8.06 6.12 -5.62
CA GLY A 40 -7.21 6.32 -6.81
C GLY A 40 -7.19 5.15 -7.81
N TYR A 41 -7.80 3.99 -7.51
CA TYR A 41 -7.85 2.87 -8.46
C TYR A 41 -8.80 3.15 -9.62
N SER A 42 -8.39 2.75 -10.83
CA SER A 42 -9.24 2.68 -12.01
C SER A 42 -10.16 1.46 -11.96
N GLY A 43 -11.22 1.45 -12.77
CA GLY A 43 -12.10 0.28 -12.87
C GLY A 43 -11.37 -1.01 -13.27
N ALA A 44 -10.32 -0.90 -14.12
CA ALA A 44 -9.49 -2.04 -14.49
C ALA A 44 -8.67 -2.59 -13.31
N GLN A 45 -8.16 -1.71 -12.45
CA GLN A 45 -7.44 -2.11 -11.24
C GLN A 45 -8.37 -2.75 -10.21
N LEU A 46 -9.60 -2.23 -10.06
CA LEU A 46 -10.63 -2.83 -9.20
C LEU A 46 -10.99 -4.24 -9.68
N LYS A 47 -11.19 -4.43 -10.99
CA LYS A 47 -11.42 -5.75 -11.58
C LYS A 47 -10.28 -6.71 -11.29
N ASN A 48 -9.04 -6.25 -11.46
CA ASN A 48 -7.85 -7.06 -11.22
C ASN A 48 -7.75 -7.45 -9.74
N LEU A 49 -8.03 -6.54 -8.81
CA LEU A 49 -8.08 -6.80 -7.37
C LEU A 49 -9.06 -7.93 -7.02
N ILE A 50 -10.30 -7.83 -7.50
CA ILE A 50 -11.32 -8.85 -7.23
C ILE A 50 -10.95 -10.21 -7.84
N ASN A 51 -10.36 -10.24 -9.04
CA ASN A 51 -9.92 -11.47 -9.66
C ASN A 51 -8.74 -12.09 -8.89
N GLU A 52 -7.77 -11.30 -8.46
CA GLU A 52 -6.64 -11.81 -7.66
C GLU A 52 -7.11 -12.33 -6.29
N ALA A 53 -8.05 -11.65 -5.64
CA ALA A 53 -8.66 -12.13 -4.40
C ALA A 53 -9.40 -13.46 -4.59
N ALA A 54 -10.11 -13.63 -5.71
CA ALA A 54 -10.75 -14.90 -6.05
C ALA A 54 -9.72 -16.02 -6.27
N ILE A 55 -8.61 -15.73 -6.94
CA ILE A 55 -7.50 -16.68 -7.13
C ILE A 55 -6.90 -17.07 -5.77
N ASN A 56 -6.71 -16.10 -4.85
CA ASN A 56 -6.21 -16.38 -3.52
C ASN A 56 -7.16 -17.30 -2.74
N ALA A 57 -8.48 -17.07 -2.80
CA ALA A 57 -9.48 -17.94 -2.16
C ALA A 57 -9.41 -19.38 -2.71
N VAL A 58 -9.33 -19.54 -4.03
CA VAL A 58 -9.20 -20.87 -4.67
C VAL A 58 -7.90 -21.57 -4.25
N ARG A 59 -6.80 -20.86 -4.14
CA ARG A 59 -5.52 -21.43 -3.64
C ARG A 59 -5.60 -21.89 -2.18
N GLU A 60 -6.48 -21.30 -1.40
CA GLU A 60 -6.80 -21.73 -0.03
C GLU A 60 -7.91 -22.79 0.03
N PHE A 61 -8.33 -23.35 -1.12
CA PHE A 61 -9.43 -24.31 -1.25
C PHE A 61 -10.78 -23.78 -0.73
N LYS A 62 -10.99 -22.46 -0.80
CA LYS A 62 -12.24 -21.80 -0.43
C LYS A 62 -13.05 -21.44 -1.69
N THR A 63 -14.36 -21.49 -1.54
CA THR A 63 -15.32 -21.05 -2.58
C THR A 63 -15.78 -19.62 -2.38
N VAL A 64 -15.47 -19.02 -1.23
CA VAL A 64 -15.90 -17.68 -0.82
C VAL A 64 -14.67 -16.80 -0.65
N ILE A 65 -14.71 -15.59 -1.21
CA ILE A 65 -13.66 -14.59 -1.04
C ILE A 65 -13.79 -13.98 0.36
N SER A 66 -12.75 -14.10 1.17
CA SER A 66 -12.68 -13.48 2.49
C SER A 66 -12.07 -12.07 2.42
N GLU A 67 -12.30 -11.28 3.47
CA GLU A 67 -11.63 -10.00 3.64
C GLU A 67 -10.11 -10.13 3.54
N LYS A 68 -9.54 -11.16 4.17
CA LYS A 68 -8.12 -11.49 4.09
C LYS A 68 -7.66 -11.67 2.64
N ASN A 69 -8.41 -12.39 1.80
CA ASN A 69 -8.03 -12.62 0.41
C ASN A 69 -8.00 -11.30 -0.39
N LEU A 70 -8.86 -10.34 -0.06
CA LEU A 70 -8.86 -9.00 -0.65
C LEU A 70 -7.66 -8.18 -0.21
N PHE A 71 -7.33 -8.20 1.08
CA PHE A 71 -6.14 -7.51 1.60
C PHE A 71 -4.84 -8.08 1.01
N ASP A 72 -4.71 -9.40 0.95
CA ASP A 72 -3.55 -10.07 0.35
C ASP A 72 -3.42 -9.74 -1.16
N ALA A 73 -4.55 -9.64 -1.86
CA ALA A 73 -4.57 -9.23 -3.26
C ALA A 73 -4.19 -7.75 -3.44
N LEU A 74 -4.70 -6.86 -2.57
CA LEU A 74 -4.36 -5.44 -2.58
C LEU A 74 -2.87 -5.24 -2.34
N GLU A 75 -2.31 -5.91 -1.35
CA GLU A 75 -0.89 -5.87 -1.03
C GLU A 75 -0.04 -6.35 -2.22
N LYS A 76 -0.38 -7.48 -2.80
CA LYS A 76 0.30 -8.03 -3.97
C LYS A 76 0.28 -7.08 -5.18
N LEU A 77 -0.84 -6.41 -5.42
CA LEU A 77 -0.97 -5.47 -6.55
C LEU A 77 -0.26 -4.14 -6.31
N THR A 78 -0.14 -3.73 -5.05
CA THR A 78 0.50 -2.46 -4.68
C THR A 78 2.02 -2.60 -4.58
N ILE A 79 2.50 -3.68 -3.98
CA ILE A 79 3.91 -3.87 -3.58
C ILE A 79 4.60 -4.92 -4.45
N GLY A 80 3.84 -5.87 -4.97
CA GLY A 80 4.34 -7.03 -5.70
C GLY A 80 4.35 -8.30 -4.87
N ILE A 81 4.90 -9.37 -5.46
CA ILE A 81 4.91 -10.70 -4.84
C ILE A 81 5.99 -10.75 -3.77
N ILE A 82 5.60 -11.05 -2.54
CA ILE A 82 6.50 -11.23 -1.40
C ILE A 82 7.31 -12.53 -1.58
N LYS A 83 8.61 -12.48 -1.31
CA LYS A 83 9.47 -13.65 -1.30
C LYS A 83 9.13 -14.53 -0.10
N LYS A 84 8.93 -15.82 -0.34
CA LYS A 84 8.64 -16.78 0.73
C LYS A 84 9.86 -17.08 1.61
N ASN A 85 11.05 -17.08 1.01
CA ASN A 85 12.30 -17.34 1.71
C ASN A 85 13.14 -16.06 1.67
N ASP A 86 13.54 -15.60 2.85
CA ASP A 86 14.46 -14.48 3.00
C ASP A 86 15.87 -15.05 3.24
N THR A 87 16.77 -14.80 2.30
CA THR A 87 18.17 -15.25 2.37
C THR A 87 19.13 -14.14 2.77
N ARG A 88 18.61 -12.99 3.19
CA ARG A 88 19.43 -11.84 3.59
C ARG A 88 20.10 -12.08 4.95
N SER A 89 21.26 -11.46 5.15
CA SER A 89 21.91 -11.42 6.46
C SER A 89 21.08 -10.61 7.48
N GLU A 90 21.24 -10.90 8.75
CA GLU A 90 20.58 -10.14 9.83
C GLU A 90 20.92 -8.65 9.77
N GLU A 91 22.15 -8.30 9.38
CA GLU A 91 22.55 -6.90 9.21
C GLU A 91 21.80 -6.23 8.08
N ALA A 92 21.62 -6.91 6.94
CA ALA A 92 20.83 -6.40 5.82
C ALA A 92 19.36 -6.20 6.21
N ILE A 93 18.77 -7.15 6.96
CA ILE A 93 17.40 -7.05 7.47
C ILE A 93 17.29 -5.88 8.44
N ARG A 94 18.26 -5.72 9.35
CA ARG A 94 18.29 -4.60 10.30
C ARG A 94 18.38 -3.25 9.59
N ARG A 95 19.22 -3.14 8.55
CA ARG A 95 19.34 -1.91 7.76
C ARG A 95 18.02 -1.53 7.08
N VAL A 96 17.37 -2.50 6.47
CA VAL A 96 16.04 -2.31 5.88
C VAL A 96 15.02 -1.89 6.95
N ALA A 97 15.03 -2.52 8.12
CA ALA A 97 14.13 -2.15 9.20
C ALA A 97 14.32 -0.68 9.65
N ILE A 98 15.56 -0.23 9.79
CA ILE A 98 15.87 1.17 10.13
C ILE A 98 15.35 2.12 9.05
N HIS A 99 15.56 1.76 7.78
CA HIS A 99 15.07 2.54 6.64
C HIS A 99 13.54 2.69 6.67
N GLU A 100 12.83 1.57 6.75
CA GLU A 100 11.36 1.57 6.73
C GLU A 100 10.76 2.26 7.98
N VAL A 101 11.37 2.07 9.15
CA VAL A 101 10.96 2.77 10.37
C VAL A 101 11.18 4.27 10.25
N GLY A 102 12.20 4.71 9.52
CA GLY A 102 12.43 6.14 9.23
C GLY A 102 11.25 6.77 8.47
N HIS A 103 10.76 6.09 7.44
CA HIS A 103 9.54 6.52 6.73
C HIS A 103 8.30 6.50 7.63
N ALA A 104 8.12 5.40 8.37
CA ALA A 104 6.98 5.22 9.26
C ALA A 104 6.92 6.27 10.37
N PHE A 105 8.06 6.56 11.00
CA PHE A 105 8.19 7.55 12.07
C PHE A 105 7.76 8.94 11.59
N LEU A 106 8.24 9.36 10.43
CA LEU A 106 7.88 10.67 9.88
C LEU A 106 6.43 10.70 9.39
N ALA A 107 5.91 9.63 8.79
CA ALA A 107 4.50 9.55 8.42
C ALA A 107 3.58 9.65 9.65
N ALA A 108 3.94 8.99 10.76
CA ALA A 108 3.21 9.07 12.02
C ALA A 108 3.35 10.45 12.69
N THR A 109 4.52 11.09 12.59
CA THR A 109 4.75 12.45 13.11
C THR A 109 3.88 13.48 12.40
N TYR A 110 3.64 13.30 11.10
CA TYR A 110 2.77 14.16 10.30
C TYR A 110 1.40 13.54 10.09
N SER A 111 0.83 12.99 11.16
CA SER A 111 -0.47 12.31 11.14
C SER A 111 -1.65 13.21 10.73
N GLU A 112 -1.48 14.54 10.75
CA GLU A 112 -2.44 15.47 10.19
C GLU A 112 -2.57 15.40 8.66
N TYR A 113 -1.55 14.86 7.96
CA TYR A 113 -1.54 14.72 6.50
C TYR A 113 -1.57 13.27 6.05
N PHE A 114 -0.98 12.35 6.84
CA PHE A 114 -0.74 10.97 6.42
C PHE A 114 -1.27 9.96 7.44
N GLN A 115 -1.83 8.88 6.93
CA GLN A 115 -2.21 7.73 7.73
C GLN A 115 -1.21 6.60 7.47
N LEU A 116 -0.41 6.25 8.48
CA LEU A 116 0.43 5.06 8.41
C LEU A 116 -0.44 3.80 8.43
N LYS A 117 -0.29 2.94 7.43
CA LYS A 117 -1.09 1.71 7.27
C LYS A 117 -0.31 0.46 7.62
N LYS A 118 0.92 0.34 7.11
CA LYS A 118 1.73 -0.87 7.30
C LYS A 118 3.21 -0.55 7.16
N VAL A 119 4.03 -1.25 7.95
CA VAL A 119 5.49 -1.31 7.80
C VAL A 119 5.88 -2.77 7.70
N SER A 120 6.76 -3.12 6.77
CA SER A 120 7.21 -4.50 6.58
C SER A 120 8.67 -4.54 6.14
N ILE A 121 9.37 -5.54 6.63
CA ILE A 121 10.75 -5.87 6.21
C ILE A 121 10.77 -7.02 5.19
N GLN A 122 9.61 -7.47 4.73
CA GLN A 122 9.52 -8.55 3.76
C GLN A 122 10.00 -8.08 2.39
N SER A 123 10.94 -8.84 1.81
CA SER A 123 11.42 -8.56 0.47
C SER A 123 10.44 -9.04 -0.60
N THR A 124 10.42 -8.32 -1.72
CA THR A 124 9.59 -8.66 -2.87
C THR A 124 10.43 -9.14 -4.04
N TYR A 125 9.80 -9.84 -5.00
CA TYR A 125 10.47 -10.22 -6.25
C TYR A 125 10.75 -9.02 -7.16
N ASN A 126 10.09 -7.88 -6.93
CA ASN A 126 10.33 -6.64 -7.66
C ASN A 126 11.57 -5.86 -7.17
N GLY A 127 12.29 -6.41 -6.18
CA GLY A 127 13.54 -5.83 -5.69
C GLY A 127 13.43 -5.01 -4.40
N ALA A 128 12.22 -4.69 -3.93
CA ALA A 128 12.07 -4.00 -2.65
C ALA A 128 12.54 -4.89 -1.48
N GLY A 129 13.38 -4.35 -0.62
CA GLY A 129 13.88 -5.04 0.58
C GLY A 129 12.89 -4.98 1.75
N GLY A 130 12.08 -3.96 1.80
CA GLY A 130 10.99 -3.70 2.73
C GLY A 130 10.05 -2.69 2.12
N TYR A 131 9.03 -2.29 2.86
CA TYR A 131 8.11 -1.24 2.41
C TYR A 131 7.35 -0.62 3.57
N THR A 132 7.04 0.66 3.42
CA THR A 132 6.17 1.42 4.30
C THR A 132 4.99 1.93 3.52
N ILE A 133 3.78 1.53 3.91
CA ILE A 133 2.54 2.00 3.30
C ILE A 133 1.96 3.10 4.17
N PHE A 134 1.77 4.25 3.59
CA PHE A 134 0.98 5.34 4.14
C PHE A 134 0.09 5.93 3.06
N SER A 135 -1.03 6.49 3.45
CA SER A 135 -1.98 7.15 2.55
C SER A 135 -2.26 8.56 3.02
N GLU A 136 -2.62 9.39 2.09
CA GLU A 136 -3.25 10.69 2.37
C GLU A 136 -4.71 10.47 2.79
N TYR A 137 -5.30 11.46 3.43
CA TYR A 137 -6.73 11.38 3.77
C TYR A 137 -7.58 11.43 2.51
N PRO A 138 -8.71 10.68 2.48
CA PRO A 138 -9.59 10.63 1.31
C PRO A 138 -10.01 11.99 0.78
N GLU A 139 -10.34 12.92 1.67
CA GLU A 139 -10.71 14.31 1.32
C GLU A 139 -9.62 15.03 0.53
N THR A 140 -8.35 14.82 0.88
CA THR A 140 -7.21 15.41 0.16
C THR A 140 -7.06 14.82 -1.22
N ILE A 141 -7.23 13.49 -1.33
CA ILE A 141 -7.12 12.77 -2.61
C ILE A 141 -8.27 13.19 -3.56
N GLU A 142 -9.49 13.29 -3.03
CA GLU A 142 -10.69 13.61 -3.83
C GLU A 142 -10.73 15.08 -4.26
N SER A 143 -10.39 15.99 -3.36
CA SER A 143 -10.35 17.43 -3.67
C SER A 143 -9.19 17.79 -4.60
N GLY A 144 -8.10 17.02 -4.58
CA GLY A 144 -6.85 17.33 -5.27
C GLY A 144 -6.17 18.62 -4.75
N LEU A 145 -6.60 19.11 -3.59
CA LEU A 145 -6.07 20.32 -2.98
C LEU A 145 -4.83 20.02 -2.13
N TYR A 146 -3.69 20.03 -2.79
CA TYR A 146 -2.39 19.82 -2.17
C TYR A 146 -1.78 21.17 -1.77
N THR A 147 -1.61 21.41 -0.47
CA THR A 147 -0.92 22.58 0.02
C THR A 147 0.60 22.44 -0.14
N LYS A 148 1.29 23.58 -0.25
CA LYS A 148 2.76 23.61 -0.30
C LYS A 148 3.38 22.93 0.92
N ASP A 149 2.78 23.09 2.10
CA ASP A 149 3.28 22.49 3.34
C ASP A 149 3.13 20.98 3.31
N MET A 150 1.96 20.46 2.94
CA MET A 150 1.73 19.03 2.77
C MET A 150 2.74 18.39 1.80
N LEU A 151 3.00 19.02 0.65
CA LEU A 151 3.98 18.52 -0.32
C LEU A 151 5.40 18.50 0.25
N LYS A 152 5.78 19.51 1.05
CA LYS A 152 7.06 19.50 1.78
C LYS A 152 7.12 18.35 2.79
N LYS A 153 6.07 18.12 3.57
CA LYS A 153 6.00 17.00 4.53
C LYS A 153 6.09 15.66 3.81
N ARG A 154 5.45 15.52 2.65
CA ARG A 154 5.57 14.32 1.82
C ARG A 154 7.01 14.05 1.37
N LEU A 155 7.75 15.09 0.97
CA LEU A 155 9.18 14.96 0.67
C LEU A 155 9.99 14.55 1.89
N VAL A 156 9.70 15.12 3.07
CA VAL A 156 10.36 14.75 4.32
C VAL A 156 10.11 13.29 4.65
N VAL A 157 8.87 12.80 4.55
CA VAL A 157 8.54 11.38 4.73
C VAL A 157 9.27 10.51 3.70
N ALA A 158 9.31 10.91 2.43
CA ALA A 158 10.02 10.18 1.38
C ALA A 158 11.54 10.08 1.61
N LEU A 159 12.13 11.03 2.30
CA LEU A 159 13.55 11.01 2.67
C LEU A 159 13.82 10.33 4.02
N GLY A 160 12.78 9.97 4.74
CA GLY A 160 12.85 9.43 6.10
C GLY A 160 13.74 8.21 6.25
N GLY A 161 13.68 7.28 5.30
CA GLY A 161 14.53 6.08 5.31
C GLY A 161 16.02 6.43 5.23
N LYS A 162 16.39 7.30 4.31
CA LYS A 162 17.79 7.76 4.18
C LYS A 162 18.26 8.55 5.39
N ALA A 163 17.40 9.39 5.95
CA ALA A 163 17.71 10.14 7.16
C ALA A 163 17.95 9.20 8.35
N ALA A 164 17.14 8.15 8.51
CA ALA A 164 17.35 7.14 9.52
C ALA A 164 18.67 6.38 9.32
N GLU A 165 18.99 5.94 8.11
CA GLU A 165 20.27 5.31 7.82
C GLU A 165 21.45 6.24 8.14
N TYR A 166 21.34 7.53 7.80
CA TYR A 166 22.36 8.53 8.12
C TYR A 166 22.63 8.62 9.63
N VAL A 167 21.57 8.66 10.44
CA VAL A 167 21.67 8.73 11.90
C VAL A 167 22.36 7.48 12.48
N PHE A 168 22.08 6.31 11.94
CA PHE A 168 22.59 5.03 12.47
C PHE A 168 23.95 4.63 11.93
N TYR A 169 24.26 4.95 10.68
CA TYR A 169 25.46 4.46 9.99
C TYR A 169 26.41 5.57 9.51
N GLY A 170 25.96 6.82 9.52
CA GLY A 170 26.75 7.96 9.02
C GLY A 170 26.73 8.09 7.50
N ASP A 171 27.30 9.18 6.99
CA ASP A 171 27.20 9.61 5.60
C ASP A 171 27.78 8.61 4.57
N LYS A 172 28.83 7.88 4.95
CA LYS A 172 29.54 6.98 4.01
C LYS A 172 28.82 5.67 3.74
N ASP A 173 27.88 5.29 4.60
CA ASP A 173 27.20 4.00 4.56
C ASP A 173 25.69 4.09 4.25
N ILE A 174 25.24 5.24 3.77
CA ILE A 174 23.86 5.40 3.32
C ILE A 174 23.65 4.57 2.07
N SER A 175 22.63 3.70 2.07
CA SER A 175 22.23 2.99 0.86
C SER A 175 21.62 3.94 -0.17
N LEU A 176 21.70 3.58 -1.45
CA LEU A 176 21.03 4.34 -2.52
C LEU A 176 19.47 4.26 -2.42
N GLY A 177 18.98 3.51 -1.45
CA GLY A 177 17.59 3.16 -1.25
C GLY A 177 17.26 1.85 -1.97
N ALA A 178 16.46 1.00 -1.35
CA ALA A 178 15.80 -0.07 -2.08
C ALA A 178 14.74 0.60 -2.97
N THR A 179 15.07 0.75 -4.23
CA THR A 179 14.13 1.22 -5.26
C THR A 179 13.15 0.12 -5.60
#